data_4ed33455497da4e63bd5152af67de0ed
#
_entry.id   4ed33455497da4e63bd5152af67de0ed
#
_cell.length_a   1.000
_cell.length_b   1.000
_cell.length_c   1.000
_cell.angle_alpha   90.00
_cell.angle_beta   90.00
_cell.angle_gamma   90.00
#
_symmetry.space_group_name_H-M   'P 1'
#
loop_
_entity.id
_entity.type
_entity.pdbx_description
1 polymer ?
#
loop_
_entity_poly.entity_id
_entity_poly.type
_entity_poly.pdbx_seq_one_letter_code
_entity_poly.pdbx_strand_id
1 'polypeptide(L)'
;MYGEFKNHIQQQLDDIEQQGLTKSERVLQSAQGDTVLVESGEVINLCANNYLGLAQNPEIIAAARDGLDHWGYGLASVRFICGTQSIHKELEQKLSQFLEMEDTILYPSCFDANGGLFETLLGAEDAVISDELNHASIIDGVRLCKAKRYRYKNNDMADLEQQLIDADKAGARFKLITTDGVFSMDGYIAQLDKICDLADKYNALVH
;
A
#
# COMPACT_ATOMS: atom_id res chain seq x y z
N MET A 1 -19.48 16.66 -26.55
CA MET A 1 -18.16 16.04 -26.28
C MET A 1 -18.25 14.62 -25.73
N TYR A 2 -19.29 14.25 -24.99
CA TYR A 2 -19.44 12.90 -24.41
C TYR A 2 -20.05 11.86 -25.36
N GLY A 3 -20.93 12.27 -26.30
CA GLY A 3 -21.54 11.39 -27.32
C GLY A 3 -22.06 10.07 -26.76
N GLU A 4 -21.82 8.98 -27.50
CA GLU A 4 -22.21 7.63 -27.11
C GLU A 4 -21.57 7.13 -25.81
N PHE A 5 -20.38 7.66 -25.46
CA PHE A 5 -19.69 7.29 -24.21
C PHE A 5 -20.52 7.66 -22.97
N LYS A 6 -21.27 8.77 -23.01
CA LYS A 6 -22.18 9.13 -21.91
C LYS A 6 -23.24 8.05 -21.67
N ASN A 7 -23.82 7.52 -22.76
CA ASN A 7 -24.84 6.49 -22.67
C ASN A 7 -24.24 5.18 -22.13
N HIS A 8 -23.02 4.85 -22.56
CA HIS A 8 -22.30 3.69 -22.03
C HIS A 8 -22.04 3.80 -20.53
N ILE A 9 -21.54 4.94 -20.06
CA ILE A 9 -21.31 5.16 -18.62
C ILE A 9 -22.63 5.14 -17.84
N GLN A 10 -23.70 5.75 -18.37
CA GLN A 10 -25.00 5.71 -17.71
C GLN A 10 -25.48 4.26 -17.54
N GLN A 11 -25.37 3.45 -18.58
CA GLN A 11 -25.74 2.02 -18.50
C GLN A 11 -24.92 1.27 -17.47
N GLN A 12 -23.60 1.53 -17.37
CA GLN A 12 -22.75 0.91 -16.34
C GLN A 12 -23.19 1.31 -14.92
N LEU A 13 -23.59 2.57 -14.71
CA LEU A 13 -24.11 3.03 -13.42
C LEU A 13 -25.45 2.39 -13.06
N ASP A 14 -26.35 2.27 -14.04
CA ASP A 14 -27.65 1.62 -13.88
C ASP A 14 -27.46 0.11 -13.54
N ASP A 15 -26.54 -0.56 -14.20
CA ASP A 15 -26.18 -1.95 -13.93
C ASP A 15 -25.63 -2.14 -12.50
N ILE A 16 -24.75 -1.24 -12.05
CA ILE A 16 -24.21 -1.22 -10.68
C ILE A 16 -25.33 -1.03 -9.66
N GLU A 17 -26.28 -0.13 -9.92
CA GLU A 17 -27.42 0.10 -9.05
C GLU A 17 -28.34 -1.13 -8.99
N GLN A 18 -28.68 -1.72 -10.13
CA GLN A 18 -29.51 -2.92 -10.23
C GLN A 18 -28.89 -4.13 -9.50
N GLN A 19 -27.56 -4.23 -9.49
CA GLN A 19 -26.82 -5.28 -8.77
C GLN A 19 -26.69 -4.98 -7.28
N GLY A 20 -27.18 -3.84 -6.77
CA GLY A 20 -27.03 -3.43 -5.37
C GLY A 20 -25.58 -3.11 -4.97
N LEU A 21 -24.73 -2.79 -5.94
CA LEU A 21 -23.31 -2.50 -5.73
C LEU A 21 -23.01 -1.01 -5.55
N THR A 22 -24.04 -0.15 -5.63
CA THR A 22 -23.89 1.29 -5.39
C THR A 22 -23.45 1.54 -3.96
N LYS A 23 -22.32 2.25 -3.82
CA LYS A 23 -21.78 2.64 -2.52
C LYS A 23 -22.18 4.09 -2.22
N SER A 24 -23.03 4.28 -1.22
CA SER A 24 -23.36 5.62 -0.71
C SER A 24 -22.32 6.08 0.31
N GLU A 25 -21.85 7.31 0.17
CA GLU A 25 -20.95 7.94 1.12
C GLU A 25 -21.70 8.42 2.36
N ARG A 26 -21.13 8.17 3.55
CA ARG A 26 -21.61 8.75 4.80
C ARG A 26 -20.77 9.96 5.14
N VAL A 27 -21.40 11.13 5.15
CA VAL A 27 -20.71 12.39 5.45
C VAL A 27 -20.47 12.49 6.96
N LEU A 28 -19.19 12.56 7.33
CA LEU A 28 -18.78 12.78 8.72
C LEU A 28 -18.81 14.28 9.03
N GLN A 29 -19.39 14.66 10.17
CA GLN A 29 -19.52 16.04 10.64
C GLN A 29 -18.62 16.34 11.85
N SER A 30 -17.74 15.41 12.20
CA SER A 30 -16.75 15.54 13.25
C SER A 30 -15.35 15.15 12.76
N ALA A 31 -14.34 15.39 13.58
CA ALA A 31 -13.02 14.81 13.36
C ALA A 31 -13.05 13.29 13.53
N GLN A 32 -12.06 12.60 12.96
CA GLN A 32 -11.92 11.15 13.03
C GLN A 32 -11.49 10.70 14.45
N GLY A 33 -12.35 9.95 15.12
CA GLY A 33 -12.13 9.39 16.45
C GLY A 33 -12.69 7.98 16.57
N ASP A 34 -12.77 7.49 17.79
CA ASP A 34 -13.49 6.27 18.17
C ASP A 34 -15.01 6.43 18.02
N THR A 35 -15.50 7.65 18.17
CA THR A 35 -16.85 8.06 17.81
C THR A 35 -16.81 9.17 16.76
N VAL A 36 -17.78 9.19 15.88
CA VAL A 36 -17.95 10.20 14.83
C VAL A 36 -19.39 10.64 14.71
N LEU A 37 -19.61 11.90 14.34
CA LEU A 37 -20.92 12.44 14.07
C LEU A 37 -21.28 12.26 12.59
N VAL A 38 -22.40 11.64 12.32
CA VAL A 38 -23.04 11.52 11.01
C VAL A 38 -24.44 12.13 11.05
N GLU A 39 -25.13 12.21 9.91
CA GLU A 39 -26.49 12.79 9.83
C GLU A 39 -27.49 12.15 10.83
N SER A 40 -27.37 10.85 11.07
CA SER A 40 -28.24 10.13 12.01
C SER A 40 -27.86 10.27 13.48
N GLY A 41 -26.80 11.03 13.82
CA GLY A 41 -26.29 11.21 15.17
C GLY A 41 -24.87 10.63 15.38
N GLU A 42 -24.47 10.54 16.63
CA GLU A 42 -23.16 9.98 17.01
C GLU A 42 -23.14 8.45 16.86
N VAL A 43 -22.08 7.92 16.28
CA VAL A 43 -21.87 6.48 16.07
C VAL A 43 -20.45 6.06 16.41
N ILE A 44 -20.26 4.82 16.81
CA ILE A 44 -18.93 4.22 17.01
C ILE A 44 -18.28 3.95 15.65
N ASN A 45 -17.02 4.37 15.50
CA ASN A 45 -16.25 4.21 14.28
C ASN A 45 -15.36 2.96 14.36
N LEU A 46 -15.80 1.86 13.74
CA LEU A 46 -15.06 0.60 13.68
C LEU A 46 -14.36 0.35 12.35
N CYS A 47 -14.38 1.32 11.42
CA CYS A 47 -13.89 1.12 10.05
C CYS A 47 -12.79 2.09 9.62
N ALA A 48 -12.24 2.86 10.55
CA ALA A 48 -11.15 3.80 10.24
C ALA A 48 -9.77 3.11 10.26
N ASN A 49 -8.86 3.57 9.39
CA ASN A 49 -7.45 3.19 9.42
C ASN A 49 -6.65 3.96 10.50
N ASN A 50 -7.28 4.25 11.63
CA ASN A 50 -6.72 4.99 12.76
C ASN A 50 -6.34 4.03 13.90
N TYR A 51 -5.65 2.94 13.57
CA TYR A 51 -5.37 1.82 14.49
C TYR A 51 -4.66 2.23 15.78
N LEU A 52 -3.82 3.27 15.75
CA LEU A 52 -3.08 3.77 16.90
C LEU A 52 -3.75 4.99 17.56
N GLY A 53 -4.92 5.43 17.08
CA GLY A 53 -5.62 6.59 17.63
C GLY A 53 -4.91 7.93 17.42
N LEU A 54 -4.00 8.04 16.47
CA LEU A 54 -3.11 9.19 16.30
C LEU A 54 -3.73 10.33 15.49
N ALA A 55 -4.85 10.12 14.80
CA ALA A 55 -5.45 11.13 13.93
C ALA A 55 -5.83 12.43 14.64
N GLN A 56 -6.13 12.38 15.94
CA GLN A 56 -6.46 13.54 16.77
C GLN A 56 -5.49 13.73 17.96
N ASN A 57 -4.33 13.06 17.93
CA ASN A 57 -3.36 13.23 19.01
C ASN A 57 -2.88 14.68 19.05
N PRO A 58 -3.01 15.38 20.23
CA PRO A 58 -2.71 16.79 20.34
C PRO A 58 -1.23 17.12 20.10
N GLU A 59 -0.32 16.22 20.43
CA GLU A 59 1.12 16.41 20.19
C GLU A 59 1.44 16.35 18.71
N ILE A 60 0.81 15.42 17.96
CA ILE A 60 0.98 15.33 16.50
C ILE A 60 0.37 16.55 15.81
N ILE A 61 -0.81 17.01 16.26
CA ILE A 61 -1.44 18.22 15.71
C ILE A 61 -0.56 19.45 15.97
N ALA A 62 0.03 19.58 17.18
CA ALA A 62 0.93 20.66 17.50
C ALA A 62 2.20 20.62 16.62
N ALA A 63 2.82 19.45 16.46
CA ALA A 63 3.98 19.28 15.60
C ALA A 63 3.67 19.60 14.12
N ALA A 64 2.46 19.24 13.65
CA ALA A 64 2.03 19.57 12.29
C ALA A 64 1.87 21.08 12.08
N ARG A 65 1.32 21.81 13.07
CA ARG A 65 1.23 23.28 13.03
C ARG A 65 2.60 23.93 13.02
N ASP A 66 3.49 23.50 13.91
CA ASP A 66 4.87 23.97 13.95
C ASP A 66 5.60 23.72 12.62
N GLY A 67 5.40 22.55 12.03
CA GLY A 67 5.92 22.22 10.71
C GLY A 67 5.41 23.16 9.61
N LEU A 68 4.12 23.52 9.63
CA LEU A 68 3.55 24.49 8.69
C LEU A 68 4.14 25.89 8.88
N ASP A 69 4.34 26.32 10.11
CA ASP A 69 4.92 27.64 10.43
C ASP A 69 6.39 27.72 10.01
N HIS A 70 7.13 26.62 10.14
CA HIS A 70 8.57 26.59 9.83
C HIS A 70 8.88 26.31 8.35
N TRP A 71 8.16 25.35 7.73
CA TRP A 71 8.45 24.85 6.37
C TRP A 71 7.48 25.37 5.32
N GLY A 72 6.36 25.96 5.71
CA GLY A 72 5.27 26.33 4.80
C GLY A 72 4.39 25.13 4.42
N TYR A 73 3.32 25.42 3.68
CA TYR A 73 2.33 24.42 3.28
C TYR A 73 2.75 23.55 2.11
N GLY A 74 3.45 24.11 1.14
CA GLY A 74 3.73 23.47 -0.15
C GLY A 74 5.18 23.09 -0.37
N LEU A 75 5.43 21.86 -0.80
CA LEU A 75 6.73 21.36 -1.25
C LEU A 75 6.83 21.48 -2.77
N ALA A 76 6.87 22.69 -3.30
CA ALA A 76 6.60 23.05 -4.69
C ALA A 76 7.59 22.52 -5.74
N SER A 77 8.33 21.44 -5.45
CA SER A 77 9.26 20.82 -6.42
C SER A 77 9.47 19.33 -6.13
N VAL A 78 9.91 18.58 -7.13
CA VAL A 78 10.37 17.20 -6.97
C VAL A 78 11.70 17.15 -6.20
N ARG A 79 11.89 16.06 -5.49
CA ARG A 79 13.00 15.88 -4.53
C ARG A 79 14.39 16.16 -5.11
N PHE A 80 14.69 15.66 -6.29
CA PHE A 80 16.02 15.74 -6.88
C PHE A 80 16.34 17.07 -7.57
N ILE A 81 15.37 17.96 -7.78
CA ILE A 81 15.61 19.30 -8.35
C ILE A 81 15.83 20.30 -7.22
N CYS A 82 14.77 20.70 -6.50
CA CYS A 82 14.86 21.63 -5.40
C CYS A 82 13.80 21.38 -4.30
N GLY A 83 13.21 20.18 -4.25
CA GLY A 83 12.14 19.81 -3.31
C GLY A 83 12.62 19.06 -2.05
N THR A 84 13.92 18.75 -1.92
CA THR A 84 14.44 18.11 -0.71
C THR A 84 14.75 19.15 0.36
N GLN A 85 14.01 19.08 1.47
CA GLN A 85 14.25 19.88 2.66
C GLN A 85 14.94 19.02 3.73
N SER A 86 15.55 19.65 4.73
CA SER A 86 16.25 18.94 5.81
C SER A 86 15.32 18.03 6.61
N ILE A 87 14.05 18.39 6.77
CA ILE A 87 13.03 17.56 7.44
C ILE A 87 12.81 16.21 6.74
N HIS A 88 12.96 16.13 5.41
CA HIS A 88 12.90 14.84 4.72
C HIS A 88 14.07 13.95 5.12
N LYS A 89 15.29 14.51 5.18
CA LYS A 89 16.48 13.74 5.55
C LYS A 89 16.46 13.31 7.02
N GLU A 90 15.93 14.17 7.90
CA GLU A 90 15.73 13.83 9.30
C GLU A 90 14.72 12.67 9.44
N LEU A 91 13.60 12.69 8.72
CA LEU A 91 12.62 11.62 8.74
C LEU A 91 13.18 10.31 8.16
N GLU A 92 13.89 10.36 7.02
CA GLU A 92 14.57 9.20 6.44
C GLU A 92 15.53 8.57 7.45
N GLN A 93 16.36 9.36 8.11
CA GLN A 93 17.29 8.88 9.12
C GLN A 93 16.58 8.25 10.34
N LYS A 94 15.53 8.89 10.84
CA LYS A 94 14.75 8.36 11.98
C LYS A 94 14.07 7.04 11.64
N LEU A 95 13.52 6.92 10.43
CA LEU A 95 12.89 5.68 9.96
C LEU A 95 13.93 4.57 9.77
N SER A 96 15.08 4.86 9.18
CA SER A 96 16.18 3.89 9.04
C SER A 96 16.63 3.34 10.40
N GLN A 97 16.80 4.23 11.38
CA GLN A 97 17.15 3.83 12.75
C GLN A 97 16.05 3.00 13.42
N PHE A 98 14.80 3.40 13.27
CA PHE A 98 13.66 2.70 13.87
C PHE A 98 13.44 1.30 13.28
N LEU A 99 13.66 1.15 11.96
CA LEU A 99 13.46 -0.10 11.23
C LEU A 99 14.75 -0.94 11.12
N GLU A 100 15.88 -0.46 11.68
CA GLU A 100 17.20 -1.12 11.59
C GLU A 100 17.63 -1.39 10.13
N MET A 101 17.32 -0.42 9.24
CA MET A 101 17.68 -0.47 7.82
C MET A 101 18.81 0.51 7.50
N GLU A 102 19.56 0.24 6.43
CA GLU A 102 20.70 1.07 6.03
C GLU A 102 20.27 2.44 5.54
N ASP A 103 19.14 2.53 4.83
CA ASP A 103 18.62 3.79 4.29
C ASP A 103 17.09 3.71 4.13
N THR A 104 16.46 4.86 3.88
CA THR A 104 15.01 5.03 3.68
C THR A 104 14.75 5.96 2.51
N ILE A 105 13.78 5.62 1.68
CA ILE A 105 13.19 6.51 0.68
C ILE A 105 11.73 6.80 1.05
N LEU A 106 11.32 8.07 0.91
CA LEU A 106 9.97 8.52 1.24
C LEU A 106 9.09 8.61 0.00
N TYR A 107 7.85 8.18 0.14
CA TYR A 107 6.76 8.36 -0.83
C TYR A 107 5.58 9.07 -0.16
N PRO A 108 4.73 9.79 -0.92
CA PRO A 108 3.58 10.49 -0.36
C PRO A 108 2.48 9.54 0.15
N SER A 109 2.48 8.30 -0.33
CA SER A 109 1.57 7.25 0.14
C SER A 109 2.18 5.87 -0.02
N CYS A 110 1.63 4.88 0.70
CA CYS A 110 1.98 3.47 0.50
C CYS A 110 1.59 2.99 -0.91
N PHE A 111 0.51 3.53 -1.49
CA PHE A 111 0.11 3.22 -2.86
C PHE A 111 1.18 3.64 -3.86
N ASP A 112 1.72 4.86 -3.74
CA ASP A 112 2.81 5.36 -4.59
C ASP A 112 4.10 4.55 -4.39
N ALA A 113 4.41 4.16 -3.15
CA ALA A 113 5.57 3.32 -2.86
C ALA A 113 5.47 1.97 -3.57
N ASN A 114 4.34 1.27 -3.45
CA ASN A 114 4.11 0.01 -4.13
C ASN A 114 4.07 0.18 -5.66
N GLY A 115 3.50 1.27 -6.17
CA GLY A 115 3.49 1.59 -7.59
C GLY A 115 4.89 1.80 -8.17
N GLY A 116 5.81 2.39 -7.40
CA GLY A 116 7.17 2.71 -7.83
C GLY A 116 8.20 1.60 -7.61
N LEU A 117 7.94 0.63 -6.72
CA LEU A 117 8.94 -0.34 -6.28
C LEU A 117 9.26 -1.39 -7.35
N PHE A 118 8.24 -2.10 -7.82
CA PHE A 118 8.44 -3.31 -8.64
C PHE A 118 9.06 -3.02 -10.00
N GLU A 119 8.56 -2.01 -10.72
CA GLU A 119 9.09 -1.63 -12.03
C GLU A 119 10.51 -1.09 -11.95
N THR A 120 10.86 -0.46 -10.82
CA THR A 120 12.19 0.10 -10.60
C THR A 120 13.24 -0.98 -10.32
N LEU A 121 12.88 -2.01 -9.55
CA LEU A 121 13.82 -3.04 -9.09
C LEU A 121 13.91 -4.24 -10.02
N LEU A 122 12.83 -4.59 -10.73
CA LEU A 122 12.71 -5.87 -11.42
C LEU A 122 12.42 -5.69 -12.91
N GLY A 123 12.99 -6.59 -13.72
CA GLY A 123 12.80 -6.64 -15.16
C GLY A 123 12.15 -7.94 -15.64
N ALA A 124 12.10 -8.11 -16.96
CA ALA A 124 11.46 -9.30 -17.59
C ALA A 124 12.15 -10.64 -17.26
N GLU A 125 13.39 -10.59 -16.78
CA GLU A 125 14.19 -11.77 -16.39
C GLU A 125 13.93 -12.21 -14.94
N ASP A 126 13.17 -11.41 -14.18
CA ASP A 126 12.93 -11.59 -12.76
C ASP A 126 11.52 -12.13 -12.50
N ALA A 127 11.23 -12.49 -11.26
CA ALA A 127 9.93 -13.00 -10.84
C ALA A 127 9.41 -12.26 -9.60
N VAL A 128 8.11 -11.99 -9.58
CA VAL A 128 7.37 -11.55 -8.40
C VAL A 128 6.41 -12.65 -7.98
N ILE A 129 6.51 -13.07 -6.72
CA ILE A 129 5.65 -14.10 -6.12
C ILE A 129 4.74 -13.40 -5.10
N SER A 130 3.48 -13.20 -5.46
CA SER A 130 2.53 -12.38 -4.71
C SER A 130 1.47 -13.20 -4.01
N ASP A 131 1.19 -12.88 -2.74
CA ASP A 131 -0.01 -13.40 -2.06
C ASP A 131 -1.27 -12.95 -2.82
N GLU A 132 -2.27 -13.82 -2.91
CA GLU A 132 -3.49 -13.56 -3.69
C GLU A 132 -4.41 -12.51 -3.07
N LEU A 133 -4.32 -12.27 -1.76
CA LEU A 133 -5.12 -11.28 -1.04
C LEU A 133 -4.39 -9.95 -0.78
N ASN A 134 -3.22 -9.76 -1.38
CA ASN A 134 -2.49 -8.52 -1.25
C ASN A 134 -3.34 -7.29 -1.60
N HIS A 135 -3.02 -6.18 -0.93
CA HIS A 135 -3.66 -4.89 -1.17
C HIS A 135 -3.60 -4.47 -2.65
N ALA A 136 -4.61 -3.75 -3.12
CA ALA A 136 -4.71 -3.29 -4.51
C ALA A 136 -3.46 -2.56 -5.01
N SER A 137 -2.79 -1.77 -4.17
CA SER A 137 -1.55 -1.07 -4.53
C SER A 137 -0.41 -2.02 -4.90
N ILE A 138 -0.27 -3.15 -4.19
CA ILE A 138 0.71 -4.19 -4.52
C ILE A 138 0.33 -4.85 -5.84
N ILE A 139 -0.95 -5.22 -5.99
CA ILE A 139 -1.45 -5.84 -7.24
C ILE A 139 -1.20 -4.94 -8.44
N ASP A 140 -1.49 -3.64 -8.31
CA ASP A 140 -1.31 -2.67 -9.39
C ASP A 140 0.18 -2.39 -9.66
N GLY A 141 1.01 -2.27 -8.62
CA GLY A 141 2.45 -2.15 -8.76
C GLY A 141 3.07 -3.36 -9.48
N VAL A 142 2.67 -4.57 -9.12
CA VAL A 142 3.08 -5.80 -9.82
C VAL A 142 2.59 -5.83 -11.28
N ARG A 143 1.41 -5.26 -11.56
CA ARG A 143 0.89 -5.15 -12.95
C ARG A 143 1.71 -4.19 -13.82
N LEU A 144 2.28 -3.15 -13.26
CA LEU A 144 3.14 -2.22 -13.98
C LEU A 144 4.51 -2.82 -14.29
N CYS A 145 4.98 -3.77 -13.48
CA CYS A 145 6.27 -4.41 -13.64
C CYS A 145 6.29 -5.40 -14.82
N LYS A 146 7.46 -5.55 -15.46
CA LYS A 146 7.70 -6.52 -16.54
C LYS A 146 8.10 -7.92 -16.05
N ALA A 147 8.39 -8.07 -14.76
CA ALA A 147 8.75 -9.35 -14.17
C ALA A 147 7.64 -10.40 -14.34
N LYS A 148 8.03 -11.68 -14.39
CA LYS A 148 7.08 -12.79 -14.42
C LYS A 148 6.30 -12.83 -13.12
N ARG A 149 4.98 -13.00 -13.21
CA ARG A 149 4.08 -12.95 -12.06
C ARG A 149 3.66 -14.36 -11.66
N TYR A 150 3.88 -14.68 -10.42
CA TYR A 150 3.42 -15.89 -9.75
C TYR A 150 2.52 -15.47 -8.60
N ARG A 151 1.46 -16.22 -8.35
CA ARG A 151 0.51 -15.93 -7.28
C ARG A 151 0.32 -17.17 -6.45
N TYR A 152 0.45 -17.05 -5.13
CA TYR A 152 0.18 -18.13 -4.20
C TYR A 152 -1.07 -17.84 -3.37
N LYS A 153 -1.74 -18.89 -2.89
CA LYS A 153 -2.91 -18.80 -2.04
C LYS A 153 -2.56 -18.18 -0.70
N ASN A 154 -3.45 -17.35 -0.18
CA ASN A 154 -3.22 -16.62 1.07
C ASN A 154 -2.73 -17.54 2.20
N ASN A 155 -1.60 -17.17 2.78
CA ASN A 155 -0.95 -17.88 3.88
C ASN A 155 -0.63 -19.38 3.60
N ASP A 156 -0.64 -19.85 2.37
CA ASP A 156 -0.30 -21.23 2.01
C ASP A 156 1.21 -21.32 1.66
N MET A 157 1.99 -21.75 2.63
CA MET A 157 3.45 -21.86 2.48
C MET A 157 3.87 -22.96 1.51
N ALA A 158 3.04 -24.01 1.34
CA ALA A 158 3.33 -25.07 0.37
C ALA A 158 3.11 -24.55 -1.07
N ASP A 159 2.07 -23.76 -1.29
CA ASP A 159 1.84 -23.11 -2.58
C ASP A 159 2.89 -22.03 -2.86
N LEU A 160 3.29 -21.22 -1.85
CA LEU A 160 4.41 -20.28 -1.98
C LEU A 160 5.69 -20.99 -2.42
N GLU A 161 6.04 -22.09 -1.77
CA GLU A 161 7.22 -22.87 -2.13
C GLU A 161 7.13 -23.41 -3.56
N GLN A 162 5.95 -23.88 -3.97
CA GLN A 162 5.74 -24.36 -5.34
C GLN A 162 5.95 -23.23 -6.37
N GLN A 163 5.46 -22.01 -6.10
CA GLN A 163 5.65 -20.86 -6.98
C GLN A 163 7.14 -20.46 -7.08
N LEU A 164 7.89 -20.55 -5.98
CA LEU A 164 9.34 -20.32 -5.97
C LEU A 164 10.08 -21.35 -6.82
N ILE A 165 9.73 -22.63 -6.70
CA ILE A 165 10.28 -23.72 -7.53
C ILE A 165 9.99 -23.47 -9.00
N ASP A 166 8.78 -23.05 -9.33
CA ASP A 166 8.39 -22.81 -10.73
C ASP A 166 9.08 -21.56 -11.31
N ALA A 167 9.32 -20.55 -10.51
CA ALA A 167 10.13 -19.39 -10.89
C ALA A 167 11.59 -19.79 -11.17
N ASP A 168 12.19 -20.66 -10.33
CA ASP A 168 13.54 -21.19 -10.55
C ASP A 168 13.63 -22.03 -11.83
N LYS A 169 12.68 -22.93 -12.06
CA LYS A 169 12.63 -23.73 -13.30
C LYS A 169 12.47 -22.86 -14.55
N ALA A 170 11.79 -21.72 -14.42
CA ALA A 170 11.65 -20.75 -15.50
C ALA A 170 12.89 -19.86 -15.71
N GLY A 171 13.94 -20.04 -14.90
CA GLY A 171 15.20 -19.33 -15.00
C GLY A 171 15.12 -17.87 -14.49
N ALA A 172 14.29 -17.57 -13.50
CA ALA A 172 14.23 -16.25 -12.92
C ALA A 172 15.58 -15.84 -12.31
N ARG A 173 16.09 -14.66 -12.70
CA ARG A 173 17.36 -14.13 -12.20
C ARG A 173 17.24 -13.72 -10.74
N PHE A 174 16.22 -12.91 -10.42
CA PHE A 174 15.85 -12.52 -9.06
C PHE A 174 14.41 -12.87 -8.78
N LYS A 175 14.10 -13.16 -7.54
CA LYS A 175 12.76 -13.44 -7.05
C LYS A 175 12.42 -12.48 -5.93
N LEU A 176 11.24 -11.89 -5.95
CA LEU A 176 10.71 -11.03 -4.90
C LEU A 176 9.37 -11.61 -4.44
N ILE A 177 9.32 -12.06 -3.19
CA ILE A 177 8.07 -12.41 -2.51
C ILE A 177 7.44 -11.12 -2.00
N THR A 178 6.15 -10.91 -2.25
CA THR A 178 5.45 -9.74 -1.75
C THR A 178 4.16 -10.15 -1.03
N THR A 179 3.96 -9.57 0.17
CA THR A 179 2.81 -9.86 1.04
C THR A 179 2.43 -8.64 1.88
N ASP A 180 1.16 -8.50 2.21
CA ASP A 180 0.76 -7.67 3.36
C ASP A 180 1.19 -8.35 4.66
N GLY A 181 1.59 -7.58 5.66
CA GLY A 181 1.87 -8.10 7.00
C GLY A 181 0.58 -8.46 7.75
N VAL A 182 -0.45 -7.61 7.58
CA VAL A 182 -1.81 -7.82 8.10
C VAL A 182 -2.80 -7.52 6.97
N PHE A 183 -3.58 -8.50 6.59
CA PHE A 183 -4.61 -8.38 5.55
C PHE A 183 -5.85 -7.71 6.12
N SER A 184 -6.05 -6.43 5.83
CA SER A 184 -7.01 -5.56 6.48
C SER A 184 -8.48 -5.97 6.32
N MET A 185 -8.83 -6.62 5.22
CA MET A 185 -10.22 -7.03 4.95
C MET A 185 -10.62 -8.30 5.69
N ASP A 186 -9.66 -9.19 5.92
CA ASP A 186 -9.90 -10.55 6.45
C ASP A 186 -9.31 -10.73 7.86
N GLY A 187 -8.38 -9.86 8.27
CA GLY A 187 -7.73 -9.91 9.58
C GLY A 187 -6.64 -10.99 9.69
N TYR A 188 -6.22 -11.58 8.58
CA TYR A 188 -5.11 -12.53 8.58
C TYR A 188 -3.77 -11.82 8.85
N ILE A 189 -2.88 -12.52 9.53
CA ILE A 189 -1.49 -12.10 9.75
C ILE A 189 -0.60 -13.01 8.91
N ALA A 190 0.31 -12.43 8.15
CA ALA A 190 1.26 -13.19 7.35
C ALA A 190 2.22 -14.00 8.24
N GLN A 191 2.55 -15.23 7.81
CA GLN A 191 3.52 -16.09 8.47
C GLN A 191 4.94 -15.67 8.06
N LEU A 192 5.36 -14.45 8.46
CA LEU A 192 6.61 -13.84 7.99
C LEU A 192 7.86 -14.68 8.31
N ASP A 193 7.88 -15.37 9.43
CA ASP A 193 8.93 -16.33 9.81
C ASP A 193 9.13 -17.39 8.71
N LYS A 194 8.04 -18.04 8.32
CA LYS A 194 8.09 -19.09 7.28
C LYS A 194 8.33 -18.54 5.88
N ILE A 195 7.82 -17.34 5.59
CA ILE A 195 8.07 -16.65 4.32
C ILE A 195 9.57 -16.35 4.21
N CYS A 196 10.19 -15.85 5.28
CA CYS A 196 11.63 -15.58 5.32
C CYS A 196 12.47 -16.86 5.21
N ASP A 197 12.08 -17.95 5.89
CA ASP A 197 12.74 -19.26 5.75
C ASP A 197 12.73 -19.76 4.28
N LEU A 198 11.61 -19.59 3.59
CA LEU A 198 11.50 -19.93 2.18
C LEU A 198 12.30 -18.96 1.29
N ALA A 199 12.29 -17.66 1.61
CA ALA A 199 13.08 -16.66 0.91
C ALA A 199 14.57 -16.99 0.97
N ASP A 200 15.09 -17.33 2.15
CA ASP A 200 16.49 -17.76 2.36
C ASP A 200 16.78 -19.03 1.56
N LYS A 201 15.91 -20.03 1.64
CA LYS A 201 16.06 -21.30 0.93
C LYS A 201 16.15 -21.13 -0.59
N TYR A 202 15.38 -20.22 -1.15
CA TYR A 202 15.29 -20.00 -2.60
C TYR A 202 16.01 -18.75 -3.07
N ASN A 203 16.81 -18.09 -2.22
CA ASN A 203 17.52 -16.84 -2.52
C ASN A 203 16.59 -15.80 -3.11
N ALA A 204 15.49 -15.51 -2.41
CA ALA A 204 14.48 -14.50 -2.77
C ALA A 204 14.52 -13.34 -1.80
N LEU A 205 14.09 -12.17 -2.26
CA LEU A 205 13.84 -11.00 -1.43
C LEU A 205 12.41 -11.06 -0.87
N VAL A 206 12.16 -10.39 0.26
CA VAL A 206 10.83 -10.23 0.86
C VAL A 206 10.46 -8.75 0.92
N HIS A 207 9.28 -8.44 0.43
CA HIS A 207 8.65 -7.12 0.48
C HIS A 207 7.31 -7.23 1.20
#